data_a33344f7d8d1d400c620cca5020c6403
#
_entry.id   a33344f7d8d1d400c620cca5020c6403
#
_cell.length_a   1.000
_cell.length_b   1.000
_cell.length_c   1.000
_cell.angle_alpha   90.00
_cell.angle_beta   90.00
_cell.angle_gamma   90.00
#
_symmetry.space_group_name_H-M   'P 1'
#
loop_
_entity.id
_entity.type
_entity.pdbx_description
1 polymer ?
#
loop_
_entity_poly.entity_id
_entity_poly.type
_entity_poly.pdbx_seq_one_letter_code
_entity_poly.pdbx_strand_id
1 'polypeptide(L)'
;MVGDEKTFDKYKQILTQMGSSVTRCGELGAGNTTKLANQIIVACNIQAVSESFILAIKGGLAGSTVMNAKVPMMIEDNVEPGFRIDLHIKDLNNALECAHSVGAPVPMTAQVQEIMQYLHNNGDGSSDHSAIIHYYEKLADTKL
;
A
#
# COMPACT_ATOMS: atom_id res chain seq x y z
N MET A 1 -12.26 -10.09 10.72
CA MET A 1 -12.39 -11.50 11.14
C MET A 1 -13.15 -12.27 10.07
N VAL A 2 -12.91 -13.58 9.92
CA VAL A 2 -13.61 -14.44 8.95
C VAL A 2 -14.14 -15.68 9.65
N GLY A 3 -15.15 -16.33 9.06
CA GLY A 3 -15.79 -17.52 9.55
C GLY A 3 -17.31 -17.38 9.60
N ASP A 4 -17.99 -18.42 10.05
CA ASP A 4 -19.44 -18.42 10.18
C ASP A 4 -19.94 -17.39 11.22
N GLU A 5 -21.15 -16.92 11.04
CA GLU A 5 -21.72 -15.85 11.84
C GLU A 5 -21.89 -16.23 13.33
N LYS A 6 -22.27 -17.48 13.61
CA LYS A 6 -22.44 -17.95 15.00
C LYS A 6 -21.13 -17.95 15.78
N THR A 7 -20.05 -18.39 15.13
CA THR A 7 -18.70 -18.36 15.72
C THR A 7 -18.23 -16.93 15.92
N PHE A 8 -18.48 -16.05 14.94
CA PHE A 8 -18.16 -14.62 15.05
C PHE A 8 -18.84 -13.99 16.27
N ASP A 9 -20.15 -14.15 16.40
CA ASP A 9 -20.92 -13.55 17.50
C ASP A 9 -20.48 -14.09 18.86
N LYS A 10 -20.18 -15.38 18.96
CA LYS A 10 -19.69 -16.01 20.19
C LYS A 10 -18.38 -15.38 20.70
N TYR A 11 -17.46 -15.03 19.81
CA TYR A 11 -16.13 -14.52 20.19
C TYR A 11 -15.96 -13.01 20.05
N LYS A 12 -16.95 -12.30 19.53
CA LYS A 12 -16.89 -10.86 19.28
C LYS A 12 -16.49 -10.05 20.51
N GLN A 13 -17.06 -10.38 21.70
CA GLN A 13 -16.73 -9.67 22.94
C GLN A 13 -15.25 -9.79 23.34
N ILE A 14 -14.65 -10.95 23.13
CA ILE A 14 -13.22 -11.15 23.42
C ILE A 14 -12.39 -10.34 22.47
N LEU A 15 -12.74 -10.32 21.19
CA LEU A 15 -12.01 -9.62 20.15
C LEU A 15 -12.11 -8.09 20.29
N THR A 16 -13.23 -7.56 20.79
CA THR A 16 -13.36 -6.11 21.05
C THR A 16 -12.46 -5.62 22.18
N GLN A 17 -11.88 -6.51 22.98
CA GLN A 17 -10.85 -6.15 23.97
C GLN A 17 -9.47 -5.90 23.32
N MET A 18 -9.27 -6.36 22.07
CA MET A 18 -8.02 -6.25 21.32
C MET A 18 -8.01 -5.07 20.35
N GLY A 19 -9.13 -4.38 20.16
CA GLY A 19 -9.23 -3.27 19.23
C GLY A 19 -10.54 -2.49 19.38
N SER A 20 -10.59 -1.30 18.82
CA SER A 20 -11.73 -0.37 18.88
C SER A 20 -12.97 -0.86 18.12
N SER A 21 -12.78 -1.75 17.14
CA SER A 21 -13.88 -2.33 16.36
C SER A 21 -13.54 -3.74 15.89
N VAL A 22 -14.56 -4.56 15.72
CA VAL A 22 -14.44 -5.92 15.16
C VAL A 22 -15.50 -6.11 14.08
N THR A 23 -15.06 -6.31 12.86
CA THR A 23 -15.93 -6.52 11.70
C THR A 23 -15.76 -7.92 11.13
N ARG A 24 -16.86 -8.56 10.78
CA ARG A 24 -16.85 -9.81 10.01
C ARG A 24 -16.74 -9.49 8.53
N CYS A 25 -15.66 -9.98 7.90
CA CYS A 25 -15.40 -9.77 6.47
C CYS A 25 -16.05 -10.83 5.57
N GLY A 26 -16.63 -11.87 6.13
CA GLY A 26 -17.26 -12.98 5.40
C GLY A 26 -16.74 -14.34 5.82
N GLU A 27 -16.93 -15.33 4.94
CA GLU A 27 -16.51 -16.72 5.15
C GLU A 27 -15.00 -16.90 5.13
N LEU A 28 -14.52 -18.12 5.38
CA LEU A 28 -13.10 -18.46 5.31
C LEU A 28 -12.47 -18.01 3.98
N GLY A 29 -11.35 -17.34 4.05
CA GLY A 29 -10.66 -16.74 2.88
C GLY A 29 -11.00 -15.26 2.64
N ALA A 30 -12.18 -14.76 2.99
CA ALA A 30 -12.58 -13.37 2.76
C ALA A 30 -11.63 -12.34 3.43
N GLY A 31 -11.00 -12.69 4.55
CA GLY A 31 -10.03 -11.82 5.21
C GLY A 31 -8.76 -11.59 4.39
N ASN A 32 -8.27 -12.62 3.70
CA ASN A 32 -7.14 -12.48 2.80
C ASN A 32 -7.50 -11.57 1.61
N THR A 33 -8.64 -11.80 0.98
CA THR A 33 -9.13 -10.96 -0.13
C THR A 33 -9.30 -9.50 0.31
N THR A 34 -9.85 -9.26 1.51
CA THR A 34 -9.98 -7.92 2.08
C THR A 34 -8.61 -7.27 2.30
N LYS A 35 -7.65 -8.02 2.83
CA LYS A 35 -6.27 -7.52 3.00
C LYS A 35 -5.65 -7.16 1.65
N LEU A 36 -5.76 -8.02 0.66
CA LEU A 36 -5.19 -7.79 -0.68
C LEU A 36 -5.82 -6.57 -1.34
N ALA A 37 -7.15 -6.40 -1.25
CA ALA A 37 -7.85 -5.21 -1.74
C ALA A 37 -7.34 -3.93 -1.05
N ASN A 38 -7.12 -3.97 0.27
CA ASN A 38 -6.55 -2.85 1.00
C ASN A 38 -5.11 -2.53 0.55
N GLN A 39 -4.29 -3.54 0.26
CA GLN A 39 -2.91 -3.32 -0.22
C GLN A 39 -2.86 -2.67 -1.60
N ILE A 40 -3.81 -2.96 -2.48
CA ILE A 40 -3.99 -2.23 -3.75
C ILE A 40 -4.22 -0.74 -3.47
N ILE A 41 -5.12 -0.43 -2.55
CA ILE A 41 -5.45 0.97 -2.19
C ILE A 41 -4.20 1.66 -1.63
N VAL A 42 -3.46 1.01 -0.72
CA VAL A 42 -2.24 1.57 -0.12
C VAL A 42 -1.20 1.86 -1.20
N ALA A 43 -0.94 0.90 -2.10
CA ALA A 43 0.04 1.03 -3.16
C ALA A 43 -0.32 2.17 -4.14
N CYS A 44 -1.56 2.21 -4.61
CA CYS A 44 -2.03 3.26 -5.52
C CYS A 44 -2.02 4.64 -4.85
N ASN A 45 -2.38 4.71 -3.56
CA ASN A 45 -2.34 5.97 -2.82
C ASN A 45 -0.91 6.51 -2.69
N ILE A 46 0.08 5.67 -2.36
CA ILE A 46 1.46 6.15 -2.22
C ILE A 46 2.07 6.55 -3.55
N GLN A 47 1.72 5.87 -4.65
CA GLN A 47 2.09 6.31 -6.00
C GLN A 47 1.46 7.67 -6.32
N ALA A 48 0.14 7.82 -6.13
CA ALA A 48 -0.57 9.07 -6.40
C ALA A 48 -0.02 10.23 -5.56
N VAL A 49 0.33 9.98 -4.30
CA VAL A 49 0.98 10.99 -3.44
C VAL A 49 2.33 11.41 -4.02
N SER A 50 3.15 10.46 -4.47
CA SER A 50 4.48 10.76 -5.04
C SER A 50 4.37 11.59 -6.31
N GLU A 51 3.48 11.23 -7.24
CA GLU A 51 3.21 12.01 -8.45
C GLU A 51 2.68 13.41 -8.12
N SER A 52 1.70 13.50 -7.21
CA SER A 52 1.10 14.76 -6.78
C SER A 52 2.14 15.66 -6.11
N PHE A 53 3.07 15.08 -5.37
CA PHE A 53 4.10 15.83 -4.66
C PHE A 53 5.12 16.44 -5.63
N ILE A 54 5.58 15.68 -6.62
CA ILE A 54 6.43 16.21 -7.70
C ILE A 54 5.72 17.34 -8.47
N LEU A 55 4.41 17.17 -8.73
CA LEU A 55 3.61 18.21 -9.36
C LEU A 55 3.44 19.43 -8.45
N ALA A 56 3.23 19.23 -7.15
CA ALA A 56 3.04 20.30 -6.17
C ALA A 56 4.31 21.15 -5.99
N ILE A 57 5.49 20.55 -6.00
CA ILE A 57 6.77 21.28 -6.01
C ILE A 57 6.86 22.19 -7.25
N LYS A 58 6.26 21.76 -8.37
CA LYS A 58 6.26 22.54 -9.62
C LYS A 58 5.04 23.48 -9.76
N GLY A 59 3.95 23.32 -9.00
CA GLY A 59 2.71 24.06 -9.27
C GLY A 59 1.65 24.24 -8.17
N GLY A 60 1.80 23.75 -6.92
CA GLY A 60 0.90 24.03 -5.78
C GLY A 60 -0.10 22.95 -5.36
N LEU A 61 -0.64 23.05 -4.20
CA LEU A 61 -1.27 22.29 -3.12
C LEU A 61 -2.28 21.15 -3.39
N ALA A 62 -2.09 20.01 -2.68
CA ALA A 62 -3.14 19.04 -2.33
C ALA A 62 -2.79 18.29 -1.03
N GLY A 63 -3.78 17.82 -0.21
CA GLY A 63 -3.55 17.09 1.04
C GLY A 63 -4.39 15.82 1.19
N SER A 64 -3.83 14.78 1.81
CA SER A 64 -4.52 13.53 2.18
C SER A 64 -3.86 12.92 3.43
N THR A 65 -4.53 11.94 4.09
CA THR A 65 -3.96 11.24 5.25
C THR A 65 -2.63 10.55 4.90
N VAL A 66 -2.52 9.97 3.72
CA VAL A 66 -1.27 9.34 3.24
C VAL A 66 -0.21 10.40 2.98
N MET A 67 -0.57 11.54 2.38
CA MET A 67 0.35 12.68 2.23
C MET A 67 0.92 13.13 3.58
N ASN A 68 0.05 13.35 4.56
CA ASN A 68 0.48 13.83 5.89
C ASN A 68 1.43 12.84 6.58
N ALA A 69 1.28 11.54 6.34
CA ALA A 69 2.12 10.50 6.93
C ALA A 69 3.44 10.29 6.17
N LYS A 70 3.44 10.36 4.84
CA LYS A 70 4.57 9.93 4.00
C LYS A 70 5.36 11.07 3.36
N VAL A 71 4.73 12.23 3.10
CA VAL A 71 5.43 13.37 2.52
C VAL A 71 6.60 13.88 3.40
N PRO A 72 6.48 13.99 4.73
CA PRO A 72 7.63 14.34 5.56
C PRO A 72 8.81 13.38 5.37
N MET A 73 8.56 12.07 5.32
CA MET A 73 9.58 11.05 5.06
C MET A 73 10.24 11.23 3.69
N MET A 74 9.45 11.56 2.66
CA MET A 74 9.94 11.81 1.31
C MET A 74 10.82 13.07 1.23
N ILE A 75 10.39 14.17 1.88
CA ILE A 75 11.15 15.45 1.91
C ILE A 75 12.47 15.28 2.66
N GLU A 76 12.47 14.55 3.77
CA GLU A 76 13.64 14.37 4.63
C GLU A 76 14.55 13.24 4.12
N ASP A 77 14.21 12.60 3.01
CA ASP A 77 14.84 11.36 2.48
C ASP A 77 14.98 10.29 3.59
N ASN A 78 14.02 10.27 4.50
CA ASN A 78 13.97 9.32 5.60
C ASN A 78 13.19 8.08 5.19
N VAL A 79 13.88 7.09 4.66
CA VAL A 79 13.33 5.83 4.17
C VAL A 79 13.47 4.67 5.17
N GLU A 80 13.60 4.99 6.46
CA GLU A 80 13.57 3.97 7.54
C GLU A 80 12.26 3.17 7.47
N PRO A 81 12.33 1.82 7.46
CA PRO A 81 11.21 1.00 7.05
C PRO A 81 10.13 0.86 8.13
N GLY A 82 8.99 1.52 7.94
CA GLY A 82 7.70 1.14 8.55
C GLY A 82 7.06 -0.05 7.79
N PHE A 83 7.13 -0.02 6.45
CA PHE A 83 6.71 -1.11 5.58
C PHE A 83 7.61 -1.19 4.33
N ARG A 84 8.44 -2.22 4.28
CA ARG A 84 9.49 -2.36 3.25
C ARG A 84 8.91 -2.60 1.86
N ILE A 85 9.62 -2.09 0.84
CA ILE A 85 9.35 -2.32 -0.58
C ILE A 85 9.24 -3.82 -0.89
N ASP A 86 10.16 -4.66 -0.41
CA ASP A 86 10.15 -6.10 -0.64
C ASP A 86 8.88 -6.79 -0.14
N LEU A 87 8.35 -6.35 1.00
CA LEU A 87 7.11 -6.87 1.54
C LEU A 87 5.90 -6.39 0.71
N HIS A 88 5.97 -5.15 0.22
CA HIS A 88 4.92 -4.59 -0.62
C HIS A 88 4.87 -5.29 -1.98
N ILE A 89 6.02 -5.55 -2.62
CA ILE A 89 6.12 -6.35 -3.85
C ILE A 89 5.44 -7.71 -3.67
N LYS A 90 5.76 -8.42 -2.58
CA LYS A 90 5.12 -9.71 -2.27
C LYS A 90 3.60 -9.59 -2.17
N ASP A 91 3.11 -8.57 -1.45
CA ASP A 91 1.67 -8.37 -1.26
C ASP A 91 0.98 -7.97 -2.57
N LEU A 92 1.62 -7.15 -3.42
CA LEU A 92 1.11 -6.78 -4.74
C LEU A 92 1.09 -7.97 -5.71
N ASN A 93 2.11 -8.83 -5.70
CA ASN A 93 2.10 -10.06 -6.49
C ASN A 93 0.95 -10.99 -6.09
N ASN A 94 0.71 -11.16 -4.79
CA ASN A 94 -0.44 -11.92 -4.30
C ASN A 94 -1.77 -11.29 -4.73
N ALA A 95 -1.86 -9.94 -4.75
CA ALA A 95 -3.06 -9.24 -5.19
C ALA A 95 -3.31 -9.43 -6.69
N LEU A 96 -2.26 -9.35 -7.53
CA LEU A 96 -2.32 -9.60 -8.97
C LEU A 96 -2.76 -11.05 -9.26
N GLU A 97 -2.15 -12.02 -8.61
CA GLU A 97 -2.51 -13.44 -8.75
C GLU A 97 -3.97 -13.69 -8.37
N CYS A 98 -4.40 -13.16 -7.21
CA CYS A 98 -5.78 -13.28 -6.75
C CYS A 98 -6.76 -12.64 -7.74
N ALA A 99 -6.47 -11.43 -8.21
CA ALA A 99 -7.32 -10.73 -9.19
C ALA A 99 -7.44 -11.50 -10.50
N HIS A 100 -6.32 -11.99 -11.04
CA HIS A 100 -6.29 -12.76 -12.27
C HIS A 100 -7.02 -14.09 -12.14
N SER A 101 -6.97 -14.76 -10.98
CA SER A 101 -7.69 -16.03 -10.73
C SER A 101 -9.21 -15.89 -10.82
N VAL A 102 -9.73 -14.67 -10.59
CA VAL A 102 -11.17 -14.34 -10.67
C VAL A 102 -11.52 -13.50 -11.89
N GLY A 103 -10.56 -13.26 -12.80
CA GLY A 103 -10.76 -12.46 -14.01
C GLY A 103 -10.91 -10.95 -13.79
N ALA A 104 -10.47 -10.44 -12.65
CA ALA A 104 -10.52 -9.00 -12.34
C ALA A 104 -9.29 -8.25 -12.91
N PRO A 105 -9.45 -7.26 -13.79
CA PRO A 105 -8.33 -6.46 -14.27
C PRO A 105 -7.89 -5.43 -13.23
N VAL A 106 -6.58 -5.35 -12.97
CA VAL A 106 -5.99 -4.42 -11.97
C VAL A 106 -4.74 -3.69 -12.55
N PRO A 107 -4.89 -2.91 -13.62
CA PRO A 107 -3.76 -2.32 -14.34
C PRO A 107 -2.94 -1.35 -13.48
N MET A 108 -3.57 -0.55 -12.62
CA MET A 108 -2.84 0.35 -11.72
C MET A 108 -1.96 -0.41 -10.73
N THR A 109 -2.47 -1.51 -10.18
CA THR A 109 -1.71 -2.38 -9.27
C THR A 109 -0.49 -2.97 -9.97
N ALA A 110 -0.63 -3.43 -11.21
CA ALA A 110 0.47 -3.94 -12.01
C ALA A 110 1.53 -2.86 -12.23
N GLN A 111 1.13 -1.65 -12.57
CA GLN A 111 2.06 -0.53 -12.77
C GLN A 111 2.83 -0.21 -11.50
N VAL A 112 2.16 -0.11 -10.34
CA VAL A 112 2.85 0.16 -9.07
C VAL A 112 3.81 -0.96 -8.71
N GLN A 113 3.43 -2.21 -8.96
CA GLN A 113 4.28 -3.37 -8.71
C GLN A 113 5.57 -3.31 -9.53
N GLU A 114 5.51 -2.92 -10.81
CA GLU A 114 6.70 -2.74 -11.66
C GLU A 114 7.61 -1.61 -11.15
N ILE A 115 7.04 -0.50 -10.67
CA ILE A 115 7.81 0.59 -10.04
C ILE A 115 8.53 0.11 -8.79
N MET A 116 7.84 -0.63 -7.92
CA MET A 116 8.45 -1.22 -6.71
C MET A 116 9.56 -2.21 -7.06
N GLN A 117 9.36 -3.03 -8.11
CA GLN A 117 10.37 -3.97 -8.59
C GLN A 117 11.62 -3.23 -9.13
N TYR A 118 11.42 -2.12 -9.84
CA TYR A 118 12.52 -1.27 -10.28
C TYR A 118 13.34 -0.75 -9.09
N LEU A 119 12.67 -0.25 -8.04
CA LEU A 119 13.32 0.25 -6.83
C LEU A 119 14.10 -0.86 -6.10
N HIS A 120 13.51 -2.05 -5.95
CA HIS A 120 14.21 -3.22 -5.41
C HIS A 120 15.51 -3.49 -6.17
N ASN A 121 15.47 -3.52 -7.50
CA ASN A 121 16.64 -3.77 -8.36
C ASN A 121 17.71 -2.68 -8.28
N ASN A 122 17.34 -1.48 -7.81
CA ASN A 122 18.26 -0.34 -7.60
C ASN A 122 18.72 -0.17 -6.13
N GLY A 123 18.40 -1.13 -5.24
CA GLY A 123 18.91 -1.18 -3.88
C GLY A 123 17.94 -0.73 -2.78
N ASP A 124 16.74 -0.26 -3.15
CA ASP A 124 15.72 0.25 -2.20
C ASP A 124 14.81 -0.83 -1.62
N GLY A 125 15.06 -2.13 -1.89
CA GLY A 125 14.19 -3.22 -1.45
C GLY A 125 13.93 -3.27 0.05
N SER A 126 14.92 -2.91 0.87
CA SER A 126 14.81 -2.85 2.33
C SER A 126 14.25 -1.52 2.86
N SER A 127 14.14 -0.49 2.03
CA SER A 127 13.63 0.83 2.40
C SER A 127 12.11 0.84 2.59
N ASP A 128 11.61 1.84 3.31
CA ASP A 128 10.16 2.07 3.42
C ASP A 128 9.55 2.31 2.02
N HIS A 129 8.32 1.92 1.82
CA HIS A 129 7.63 2.08 0.54
C HIS A 129 7.46 3.56 0.12
N SER A 130 7.69 4.53 1.03
CA SER A 130 7.80 5.95 0.68
C SER A 130 8.98 6.26 -0.24
N ALA A 131 10.00 5.39 -0.29
CA ALA A 131 11.11 5.50 -1.25
C ALA A 131 10.66 5.38 -2.72
N ILE A 132 9.37 5.14 -2.99
CA ILE A 132 8.80 5.27 -4.35
C ILE A 132 9.05 6.66 -4.95
N ILE A 133 9.27 7.68 -4.12
CA ILE A 133 9.62 9.02 -4.57
C ILE A 133 10.92 9.03 -5.40
N HIS A 134 11.91 8.18 -5.07
CA HIS A 134 13.19 8.09 -5.81
C HIS A 134 12.99 7.73 -7.29
N TYR A 135 11.98 6.92 -7.60
CA TYR A 135 11.62 6.64 -9.00
C TYR A 135 11.19 7.90 -9.73
N TYR A 136 10.35 8.71 -9.10
CA TYR A 136 9.82 9.95 -9.70
C TYR A 136 10.85 11.07 -9.73
N GLU A 137 11.73 11.17 -8.72
CA GLU A 137 12.87 12.07 -8.74
C GLU A 137 13.77 11.79 -9.95
N LYS A 138 14.04 10.51 -10.20
CA LYS A 138 14.86 10.09 -11.36
C LYS A 138 14.17 10.39 -12.69
N LEU A 139 12.86 10.14 -12.81
CA LEU A 139 12.10 10.48 -14.02
C LEU A 139 12.05 11.99 -14.29
N ALA A 140 11.96 12.79 -13.24
CA ALA A 140 11.86 14.24 -13.30
C ALA A 140 13.22 14.94 -13.38
N ASP A 141 14.33 14.19 -13.29
CA ASP A 141 15.70 14.69 -13.17
C ASP A 141 15.79 15.77 -12.08
N THR A 142 15.28 15.47 -10.90
CA THR A 142 15.23 16.39 -9.74
C THR A 142 15.39 15.62 -8.45
N LYS A 143 15.91 16.30 -7.42
CA LYS A 143 15.86 15.85 -6.05
C LYS A 143 14.95 16.78 -5.23
N LEU A 144 14.34 16.23 -4.17
CA LEU A 144 13.56 16.98 -3.21
C LEU A 144 14.44 17.79 -2.24
#